data_2bee000c86794af26f1d09469ff4e587
#
_entry.id   2bee000c86794af26f1d09469ff4e587
#
_cell.length_a   1.000
_cell.length_b   1.000
_cell.length_c   1.000
_cell.angle_alpha   90.00
_cell.angle_beta   90.00
_cell.angle_gamma   90.00
#
_symmetry.space_group_name_H-M   'P 1'
#
loop_
_entity.id
_entity.type
_entity.pdbx_description
1 polymer ?
#
loop_
_entity_poly.entity_id
_entity_poly.type
_entity_poly.pdbx_seq_one_letter_code
_entity_poly.pdbx_strand_id
1 'polypeptide(L)'
;MTWPFENDTSGIVKRISNRSISANRKRNIFIVLTIALASALLSAIVLYGFGVMQETQNRNQKTAQIMYHAISEQQGQELYKQEEIAWVGEFFNAFSEQVNHSTVNFTYANADMLKSQSMPYSGDLPALENEIVVQESFLDSLGYSNELGQTIQIPFSDGTTHDFKLTGILDVKTGDIGRYTAIISKELVRQQYGDEGMIDYYIGLKGAQNMSEEEATNYANTLAQQLKISDDNVIVRSTYFNLKDENHGSDMLFYFLIGFVTFIGSGIVIYSIFYISVASSIRNYGQLRTIGTTKRQIKKMVYREGKLLAAIA
;
A
#
# COMPACT_ATOMS: atom_id res chain seq x y z
N MET A 1 -46.00 -49.42 -21.14
CA MET A 1 -46.55 -49.07 -19.84
C MET A 1 -45.58 -48.10 -19.14
N THR A 2 -45.94 -46.81 -19.16
CA THR A 2 -45.24 -45.75 -18.43
C THR A 2 -45.84 -45.69 -17.05
N TRP A 3 -45.08 -45.94 -16.01
CA TRP A 3 -45.54 -45.81 -14.62
C TRP A 3 -45.77 -44.33 -14.32
N PRO A 4 -46.93 -43.93 -13.80
CA PRO A 4 -47.30 -42.52 -13.63
C PRO A 4 -46.70 -41.83 -12.38
N PHE A 5 -45.77 -42.43 -11.67
CA PHE A 5 -45.16 -41.82 -10.49
C PHE A 5 -43.72 -41.47 -10.80
N GLU A 6 -43.36 -40.17 -10.80
CA GLU A 6 -41.99 -39.72 -10.67
C GLU A 6 -41.46 -40.22 -9.33
N ASN A 7 -40.73 -41.32 -9.38
CA ASN A 7 -40.09 -41.86 -8.19
C ASN A 7 -38.97 -40.92 -7.77
N ASP A 8 -39.14 -40.17 -6.69
CA ASP A 8 -38.09 -39.31 -6.17
C ASP A 8 -36.90 -40.15 -5.67
N THR A 9 -35.94 -40.33 -6.53
CA THR A 9 -34.71 -41.09 -6.23
C THR A 9 -33.62 -40.23 -5.59
N SER A 10 -33.91 -38.98 -5.21
CA SER A 10 -32.92 -38.02 -4.65
C SER A 10 -32.29 -38.54 -3.34
N GLY A 11 -33.07 -39.18 -2.50
CA GLY A 11 -32.63 -39.81 -1.26
C GLY A 11 -31.65 -40.97 -1.49
N ILE A 12 -31.89 -41.79 -2.52
CA ILE A 12 -31.02 -42.92 -2.89
C ILE A 12 -29.69 -42.37 -3.47
N VAL A 13 -29.76 -41.41 -4.37
CA VAL A 13 -28.58 -40.74 -4.93
C VAL A 13 -27.73 -40.09 -3.83
N LYS A 14 -28.36 -39.45 -2.85
CA LYS A 14 -27.68 -38.86 -1.68
C LYS A 14 -26.93 -39.92 -0.86
N ARG A 15 -27.56 -41.03 -0.56
CA ARG A 15 -26.97 -42.12 0.26
C ARG A 15 -25.81 -42.80 -0.46
N ILE A 16 -25.95 -43.08 -1.75
CA ILE A 16 -24.90 -43.72 -2.55
C ILE A 16 -23.70 -42.75 -2.73
N SER A 17 -23.92 -41.47 -3.04
CA SER A 17 -22.87 -40.45 -3.16
C SER A 17 -22.08 -40.32 -1.84
N ASN A 18 -22.73 -40.22 -0.69
CA ASN A 18 -22.06 -40.16 0.62
C ASN A 18 -21.22 -41.40 0.92
N ARG A 19 -21.71 -42.60 0.60
CA ARG A 19 -20.94 -43.84 0.73
C ARG A 19 -19.76 -43.89 -0.20
N SER A 20 -19.91 -43.44 -1.45
CA SER A 20 -18.81 -43.35 -2.45
C SER A 20 -17.71 -42.42 -1.94
N ILE A 21 -18.06 -41.25 -1.38
CA ILE A 21 -17.10 -40.32 -0.79
C ILE A 21 -16.33 -40.98 0.36
N SER A 22 -17.05 -41.66 1.27
CA SER A 22 -16.41 -42.34 2.41
C SER A 22 -15.51 -43.50 2.00
N ALA A 23 -15.85 -44.27 0.94
CA ALA A 23 -15.08 -45.38 0.44
C ALA A 23 -13.77 -44.93 -0.24
N ASN A 24 -13.75 -43.70 -0.81
CA ASN A 24 -12.61 -43.21 -1.58
C ASN A 24 -11.88 -42.07 -0.86
N ARG A 25 -11.73 -42.11 0.48
CA ARG A 25 -11.18 -41.04 1.32
C ARG A 25 -9.85 -40.48 0.83
N LYS A 26 -8.85 -41.32 0.54
CA LYS A 26 -7.52 -40.89 0.11
C LYS A 26 -7.58 -40.06 -1.18
N ARG A 27 -8.34 -40.53 -2.18
CA ARG A 27 -8.56 -39.79 -3.43
C ARG A 27 -9.28 -38.47 -3.20
N ASN A 28 -10.32 -38.46 -2.39
CA ASN A 28 -11.11 -37.27 -2.11
C ASN A 28 -10.32 -36.21 -1.33
N ILE A 29 -9.46 -36.61 -0.39
CA ILE A 29 -8.52 -35.71 0.29
C ILE A 29 -7.60 -35.04 -0.73
N PHE A 30 -7.07 -35.82 -1.69
CA PHE A 30 -6.20 -35.27 -2.73
C PHE A 30 -6.92 -34.25 -3.62
N ILE A 31 -8.17 -34.53 -4.00
CA ILE A 31 -9.01 -33.59 -4.76
C ILE A 31 -9.26 -32.29 -3.97
N VAL A 32 -9.65 -32.41 -2.70
CA VAL A 32 -9.88 -31.24 -1.82
C VAL A 32 -8.62 -30.41 -1.67
N LEU A 33 -7.47 -31.02 -1.39
CA LEU A 33 -6.19 -30.33 -1.29
C LEU A 33 -5.81 -29.59 -2.59
N THR A 34 -6.04 -30.21 -3.73
CA THR A 34 -5.72 -29.58 -5.03
C THR A 34 -6.62 -28.38 -5.29
N ILE A 35 -7.93 -28.51 -5.02
CA ILE A 35 -8.87 -27.38 -5.18
C ILE A 35 -8.51 -26.25 -4.19
N ALA A 36 -8.23 -26.60 -2.93
CA ALA A 36 -7.83 -25.64 -1.90
C ALA A 36 -6.54 -24.89 -2.27
N LEU A 37 -5.51 -25.60 -2.75
CA LEU A 37 -4.26 -24.98 -3.21
C LEU A 37 -4.48 -24.06 -4.42
N ALA A 38 -5.29 -24.51 -5.39
CA ALA A 38 -5.60 -23.71 -6.58
C ALA A 38 -6.37 -22.43 -6.21
N SER A 39 -7.36 -22.53 -5.33
CA SER A 39 -8.12 -21.35 -4.86
C SER A 39 -7.30 -20.42 -3.98
N ALA A 40 -6.43 -20.96 -3.12
CA ALA A 40 -5.49 -20.17 -2.33
C ALA A 40 -4.51 -19.39 -3.21
N LEU A 41 -3.95 -20.03 -4.25
CA LEU A 41 -3.04 -19.37 -5.20
C LEU A 41 -3.74 -18.24 -5.96
N LEU A 42 -4.95 -18.49 -6.48
CA LEU A 42 -5.74 -17.45 -7.15
C LEU A 42 -6.07 -16.28 -6.20
N SER A 43 -6.49 -16.58 -4.97
CA SER A 43 -6.75 -15.55 -3.97
C SER A 43 -5.51 -14.74 -3.62
N ALA A 44 -4.35 -15.38 -3.50
CA ALA A 44 -3.09 -14.70 -3.22
C ALA A 44 -2.71 -13.73 -4.35
N ILE A 45 -2.86 -14.12 -5.62
CA ILE A 45 -2.58 -13.25 -6.78
C ILE A 45 -3.52 -12.03 -6.79
N VAL A 46 -4.82 -12.26 -6.55
CA VAL A 46 -5.81 -11.18 -6.52
C VAL A 46 -5.52 -10.22 -5.37
N LEU A 47 -5.27 -10.72 -4.15
CA LEU A 47 -4.97 -9.90 -2.97
C LEU A 47 -3.66 -9.12 -3.15
N TYR A 48 -2.63 -9.74 -3.75
CA TYR A 48 -1.39 -9.06 -4.05
C TYR A 48 -1.60 -7.91 -5.05
N GLY A 49 -2.32 -8.16 -6.15
CA GLY A 49 -2.65 -7.13 -7.14
C GLY A 49 -3.42 -5.94 -6.54
N PHE A 50 -4.43 -6.22 -5.71
CA PHE A 50 -5.15 -5.16 -4.97
C PHE A 50 -4.25 -4.40 -3.99
N GLY A 51 -3.36 -5.11 -3.28
CA GLY A 51 -2.42 -4.51 -2.34
C GLY A 51 -1.46 -3.54 -3.04
N VAL A 52 -0.88 -3.94 -4.17
CA VAL A 52 0.00 -3.08 -4.99
C VAL A 52 -0.75 -1.87 -5.51
N MET A 53 -1.98 -2.04 -6.01
CA MET A 53 -2.81 -0.94 -6.50
C MET A 53 -3.13 0.07 -5.38
N GLN A 54 -3.51 -0.41 -4.21
CA GLN A 54 -3.81 0.45 -3.05
C GLN A 54 -2.57 1.20 -2.56
N GLU A 55 -1.41 0.53 -2.49
CA GLU A 55 -0.15 1.17 -2.10
C GLU A 55 0.26 2.26 -3.09
N THR A 56 0.14 2.00 -4.40
CA THR A 56 0.41 2.99 -5.44
C THR A 56 -0.52 4.20 -5.33
N GLN A 57 -1.81 3.99 -5.11
CA GLN A 57 -2.77 5.08 -4.89
C GLN A 57 -2.44 5.90 -3.64
N ASN A 58 -2.14 5.24 -2.53
CA ASN A 58 -1.77 5.91 -1.27
C ASN A 58 -0.50 6.73 -1.42
N ARG A 59 0.50 6.21 -2.13
CA ARG A 59 1.75 6.92 -2.42
C ARG A 59 1.52 8.12 -3.30
N ASN A 60 0.71 7.98 -4.35
CA ASN A 60 0.39 9.09 -5.26
C ASN A 60 -0.36 10.22 -4.55
N GLN A 61 -1.26 9.91 -3.62
CA GLN A 61 -1.97 10.93 -2.83
C GLN A 61 -1.05 11.71 -1.89
N LYS A 62 0.04 11.09 -1.42
CA LYS A 62 1.01 11.72 -0.51
C LYS A 62 2.10 12.49 -1.24
N THR A 63 2.32 12.22 -2.53
CA THR A 63 3.39 12.84 -3.30
C THR A 63 2.93 14.20 -3.83
N ALA A 64 3.72 15.26 -3.57
CA ALA A 64 3.45 16.58 -4.12
C ALA A 64 3.62 16.61 -5.65
N GLN A 65 2.73 17.32 -6.32
CA GLN A 65 2.78 17.54 -7.77
C GLN A 65 3.51 18.83 -8.13
N ILE A 66 3.41 19.84 -7.27
CA ILE A 66 3.99 21.17 -7.47
C ILE A 66 4.86 21.50 -6.26
N MET A 67 5.92 22.22 -6.46
CA MET A 67 6.72 22.85 -5.42
C MET A 67 6.93 24.32 -5.77
N TYR A 68 6.65 25.20 -4.83
CA TYR A 68 7.05 26.60 -4.89
C TYR A 68 8.28 26.79 -4.01
N HIS A 69 9.41 27.06 -4.66
CA HIS A 69 10.70 27.19 -4.00
C HIS A 69 10.88 28.56 -3.39
N ALA A 70 11.35 28.63 -2.16
CA ALA A 70 11.77 29.85 -1.49
C ALA A 70 10.80 31.05 -1.66
N ILE A 71 9.51 30.83 -1.39
CA ILE A 71 8.51 31.89 -1.45
C ILE A 71 8.27 32.51 -0.06
N SER A 72 7.72 33.72 -0.03
CA SER A 72 7.40 34.42 1.22
C SER A 72 6.29 33.70 2.01
N GLU A 73 6.28 33.87 3.33
CA GLU A 73 5.24 33.29 4.18
C GLU A 73 3.83 33.76 3.79
N GLN A 74 3.70 35.06 3.41
CA GLN A 74 2.42 35.59 2.95
C GLN A 74 1.90 34.86 1.71
N GLN A 75 2.77 34.59 0.73
CA GLN A 75 2.43 33.80 -0.46
C GLN A 75 2.08 32.37 -0.07
N GLY A 76 2.82 31.75 0.85
CA GLY A 76 2.56 30.42 1.38
C GLY A 76 1.19 30.31 2.06
N GLN A 77 0.78 31.31 2.85
CA GLN A 77 -0.52 31.32 3.49
C GLN A 77 -1.69 31.40 2.50
N GLU A 78 -1.51 32.04 1.34
CA GLU A 78 -2.52 32.08 0.30
C GLU A 78 -2.72 30.70 -0.39
N LEU A 79 -1.71 29.82 -0.38
CA LEU A 79 -1.83 28.46 -0.90
C LEU A 79 -2.84 27.63 -0.12
N TYR A 80 -2.95 27.82 1.20
CA TYR A 80 -3.92 27.09 2.03
C TYR A 80 -5.39 27.45 1.73
N LYS A 81 -5.63 28.58 1.03
CA LYS A 81 -6.97 29.07 0.69
C LYS A 81 -7.48 28.53 -0.66
N GLN A 82 -6.64 27.85 -1.42
CA GLN A 82 -6.98 27.36 -2.76
C GLN A 82 -7.82 26.10 -2.68
N GLU A 83 -8.96 26.08 -3.40
CA GLU A 83 -9.90 24.94 -3.36
C GLU A 83 -9.32 23.68 -3.99
N GLU A 84 -8.48 23.78 -5.00
CA GLU A 84 -7.89 22.66 -5.71
C GLU A 84 -6.74 21.99 -4.93
N ILE A 85 -6.23 22.64 -3.88
CA ILE A 85 -5.16 22.11 -3.05
C ILE A 85 -5.75 21.16 -2.00
N ALA A 86 -5.19 19.96 -1.92
CA ALA A 86 -5.56 18.96 -0.93
C ALA A 86 -4.74 19.09 0.35
N TRP A 87 -3.46 19.41 0.23
CA TRP A 87 -2.54 19.61 1.35
C TRP A 87 -1.35 20.48 0.94
N VAL A 88 -0.75 21.14 1.92
CA VAL A 88 0.42 22.01 1.78
C VAL A 88 1.50 21.54 2.73
N GLY A 89 2.61 21.03 2.20
CA GLY A 89 3.80 20.71 2.95
C GLY A 89 4.76 21.90 2.99
N GLU A 90 5.22 22.26 4.17
CA GLU A 90 6.27 23.28 4.36
C GLU A 90 7.59 22.57 4.68
N PHE A 91 8.66 22.97 4.04
CA PHE A 91 9.98 22.38 4.24
C PHE A 91 11.10 23.41 4.14
N PHE A 92 12.08 23.29 5.02
CA PHE A 92 13.31 24.05 4.95
C PHE A 92 14.48 23.22 5.52
N ASN A 93 15.53 23.06 4.71
CA ASN A 93 16.77 22.44 5.19
C ASN A 93 17.68 23.51 5.77
N ALA A 94 17.70 23.63 7.09
CA ALA A 94 18.37 24.71 7.78
C ALA A 94 19.90 24.53 7.79
N PHE A 95 20.38 23.52 8.48
CA PHE A 95 21.82 23.22 8.57
C PHE A 95 22.06 21.76 8.90
N SER A 96 23.33 21.35 8.82
CA SER A 96 23.75 20.00 9.19
C SER A 96 24.94 20.09 10.15
N GLU A 97 24.91 19.25 11.20
CA GLU A 97 25.95 19.17 12.20
C GLU A 97 26.57 17.77 12.28
N GLN A 98 27.85 17.73 12.65
CA GLN A 98 28.53 16.46 12.96
C GLN A 98 28.45 16.20 14.47
N VAL A 99 27.69 15.17 14.85
CA VAL A 99 27.47 14.77 16.23
C VAL A 99 27.91 13.33 16.41
N ASN A 100 28.89 13.07 17.24
CA ASN A 100 29.41 11.70 17.54
C ASN A 100 29.69 10.87 16.26
N HIS A 101 30.41 11.43 15.27
CA HIS A 101 30.70 10.81 13.96
C HIS A 101 29.52 10.57 13.04
N SER A 102 28.39 11.15 13.35
CA SER A 102 27.16 11.09 12.54
C SER A 102 26.76 12.47 12.05
N THR A 103 26.19 12.55 10.86
CA THR A 103 25.62 13.79 10.34
C THR A 103 24.17 13.92 10.78
N VAL A 104 23.82 15.01 11.44
CA VAL A 104 22.45 15.36 11.82
C VAL A 104 21.97 16.51 10.95
N ASN A 105 20.91 16.30 10.19
CA ASN A 105 20.30 17.34 9.38
C ASN A 105 19.15 17.99 10.18
N PHE A 106 19.31 19.28 10.47
CA PHE A 106 18.29 20.08 11.13
C PHE A 106 17.39 20.70 10.07
N THR A 107 16.13 20.27 10.06
CA THR A 107 15.16 20.67 9.05
C THR A 107 13.87 21.13 9.70
N TYR A 108 13.21 22.13 9.10
CA TYR A 108 11.83 22.43 9.40
C TYR A 108 10.90 21.67 8.45
N ALA A 109 9.88 21.03 8.98
CA ALA A 109 8.82 20.41 8.21
C ALA A 109 7.51 20.43 9.00
N ASN A 110 6.41 20.80 8.34
CA ASN A 110 5.08 20.68 8.95
C ASN A 110 4.55 19.24 8.88
N ALA A 111 3.42 18.98 9.53
CA ALA A 111 2.81 17.66 9.61
C ALA A 111 2.48 17.06 8.23
N ASP A 112 1.99 17.86 7.29
CA ASP A 112 1.64 17.42 5.95
C ASP A 112 2.89 17.01 5.16
N MET A 113 4.00 17.74 5.32
CA MET A 113 5.27 17.40 4.70
C MET A 113 5.81 16.07 5.24
N LEU A 114 5.84 15.88 6.56
CA LEU A 114 6.28 14.63 7.17
C LEU A 114 5.42 13.45 6.72
N LYS A 115 4.10 13.64 6.64
CA LYS A 115 3.17 12.62 6.14
C LYS A 115 3.44 12.29 4.66
N SER A 116 3.74 13.28 3.84
CA SER A 116 4.07 13.08 2.42
C SER A 116 5.35 12.28 2.22
N GLN A 117 6.34 12.49 3.08
CA GLN A 117 7.60 11.76 3.08
C GLN A 117 7.52 10.40 3.79
N SER A 118 6.35 10.01 4.28
CA SER A 118 6.17 8.79 5.07
C SER A 118 7.09 8.73 6.30
N MET A 119 7.23 9.87 6.98
CA MET A 119 7.97 10.04 8.23
C MET A 119 7.00 10.15 9.41
N PRO A 120 6.49 9.04 9.95
CA PRO A 120 5.62 9.07 11.11
C PRO A 120 6.38 9.54 12.35
N TYR A 121 5.67 10.19 13.26
CA TYR A 121 6.22 10.66 14.52
C TYR A 121 5.21 10.48 15.65
N SER A 122 5.71 10.47 16.88
CA SER A 122 4.92 10.51 18.12
C SER A 122 5.24 11.78 18.90
N GLY A 123 4.28 12.25 19.71
CA GLY A 123 4.39 13.54 20.41
C GLY A 123 3.94 14.72 19.55
N ASP A 124 4.47 15.92 19.87
CA ASP A 124 4.12 17.17 19.19
C ASP A 124 5.29 17.69 18.35
N LEU A 125 4.97 18.36 17.24
CA LEU A 125 5.98 19.08 16.44
C LEU A 125 6.49 20.30 17.20
N PRO A 126 7.78 20.69 16.98
CA PRO A 126 8.39 21.80 17.66
C PRO A 126 7.67 23.13 17.32
N ALA A 127 7.29 23.90 18.33
CA ALA A 127 6.69 25.22 18.19
C ALA A 127 7.66 26.33 18.62
N LEU A 128 8.45 26.09 19.68
CA LEU A 128 9.41 27.03 20.23
C LEU A 128 10.81 26.80 19.69
N GLU A 129 11.67 27.80 19.74
CA GLU A 129 13.04 27.79 19.24
C GLU A 129 13.93 26.69 19.84
N ASN A 130 13.66 26.30 21.07
CA ASN A 130 14.41 25.28 21.81
C ASN A 130 13.71 23.91 21.85
N GLU A 131 12.70 23.69 21.00
CA GLU A 131 12.01 22.39 20.88
C GLU A 131 12.51 21.62 19.67
N ILE A 132 12.53 20.27 19.80
CA ILE A 132 13.05 19.40 18.76
C ILE A 132 12.32 18.06 18.72
N VAL A 133 12.20 17.51 17.50
CA VAL A 133 11.78 16.13 17.25
C VAL A 133 12.93 15.41 16.56
N VAL A 134 13.36 14.26 17.09
CA VAL A 134 14.49 13.50 16.57
C VAL A 134 14.15 12.02 16.43
N GLN A 135 15.01 11.30 15.76
CA GLN A 135 14.89 9.83 15.65
C GLN A 135 15.29 9.15 16.96
N GLU A 136 14.60 8.04 17.32
CA GLU A 136 14.94 7.21 18.47
C GLU A 136 16.41 6.80 18.47
N SER A 137 16.89 6.31 17.31
CA SER A 137 18.30 5.89 17.17
C SER A 137 19.33 7.02 17.39
N PHE A 138 18.91 8.28 17.18
CA PHE A 138 19.77 9.42 17.51
C PHE A 138 19.81 9.66 19.03
N LEU A 139 18.69 9.56 19.73
CA LEU A 139 18.65 9.63 21.21
C LEU A 139 19.53 8.56 21.83
N ASP A 140 19.42 7.32 21.34
CA ASP A 140 20.27 6.20 21.79
C ASP A 140 21.76 6.50 21.62
N SER A 141 22.15 7.13 20.48
CA SER A 141 23.55 7.49 20.22
C SER A 141 24.10 8.56 21.15
N LEU A 142 23.22 9.37 21.75
CA LEU A 142 23.55 10.38 22.77
C LEU A 142 23.39 9.86 24.19
N GLY A 143 22.84 8.65 24.39
CA GLY A 143 22.59 8.06 25.71
C GLY A 143 21.33 8.56 26.41
N TYR A 144 20.40 9.14 25.68
CA TYR A 144 19.09 9.59 26.18
C TYR A 144 18.01 8.53 26.02
N SER A 145 17.03 8.53 26.91
CA SER A 145 15.80 7.72 26.79
C SER A 145 14.78 8.38 25.85
N ASN A 146 13.73 7.62 25.47
CA ASN A 146 12.64 8.11 24.62
C ASN A 146 11.57 8.87 25.42
N GLU A 147 11.92 9.52 26.54
CA GLU A 147 11.00 10.24 27.40
C GLU A 147 10.73 11.64 26.84
N LEU A 148 9.49 11.94 26.45
CA LEU A 148 9.11 13.26 25.96
C LEU A 148 9.13 14.31 27.07
N GLY A 149 9.52 15.54 26.73
CA GLY A 149 9.61 16.68 27.65
C GLY A 149 10.96 16.83 28.32
N GLN A 150 11.86 15.84 28.22
CA GLN A 150 13.24 15.96 28.71
C GLN A 150 14.05 16.97 27.89
N THR A 151 15.07 17.55 28.51
CA THR A 151 16.07 18.35 27.80
C THR A 151 17.21 17.47 27.35
N ILE A 152 17.54 17.53 26.07
CA ILE A 152 18.68 16.83 25.47
C ILE A 152 19.75 17.85 25.09
N GLN A 153 21.00 17.52 25.32
CA GLN A 153 22.18 18.32 24.99
C GLN A 153 22.80 17.80 23.70
N ILE A 154 22.84 18.64 22.68
CA ILE A 154 23.44 18.28 21.39
C ILE A 154 24.74 19.07 21.22
N PRO A 155 25.91 18.40 21.21
CA PRO A 155 27.19 19.05 20.95
C PRO A 155 27.30 19.37 19.45
N PHE A 156 27.64 20.64 19.13
CA PHE A 156 27.87 21.06 17.76
C PHE A 156 29.38 21.04 17.40
N SER A 157 29.66 21.04 16.12
CA SER A 157 31.01 20.96 15.57
C SER A 157 31.89 22.17 15.91
N ASP A 158 31.30 23.32 16.24
CA ASP A 158 31.99 24.53 16.72
C ASP A 158 32.45 24.46 18.21
N GLY A 159 32.13 23.36 18.90
CA GLY A 159 32.42 23.13 20.31
C GLY A 159 31.37 23.67 21.25
N THR A 160 30.28 24.25 20.76
CA THR A 160 29.14 24.65 21.58
C THR A 160 28.23 23.46 21.87
N THR A 161 27.41 23.58 22.90
CA THR A 161 26.36 22.60 23.24
C THR A 161 25.03 23.34 23.31
N HIS A 162 24.06 22.81 22.62
CA HIS A 162 22.71 23.40 22.57
C HIS A 162 21.73 22.51 23.31
N ASP A 163 20.91 23.14 24.15
CA ASP A 163 19.87 22.47 24.93
C ASP A 163 18.56 22.51 24.16
N PHE A 164 18.01 21.35 23.85
CA PHE A 164 16.70 21.22 23.20
C PHE A 164 15.74 20.42 24.08
N LYS A 165 14.49 20.84 24.14
CA LYS A 165 13.40 20.09 24.75
C LYS A 165 12.86 19.09 23.73
N LEU A 166 12.89 17.81 24.05
CA LEU A 166 12.35 16.75 23.20
C LEU A 166 10.82 16.77 23.23
N THR A 167 10.18 17.16 22.12
CA THR A 167 8.71 17.24 22.02
C THR A 167 8.09 16.08 21.27
N GLY A 168 8.88 15.36 20.45
CA GLY A 168 8.43 14.20 19.72
C GLY A 168 9.58 13.32 19.24
N ILE A 169 9.23 12.17 18.71
CA ILE A 169 10.18 11.16 18.20
C ILE A 169 9.73 10.75 16.79
N LEU A 170 10.66 10.81 15.83
CA LEU A 170 10.45 10.27 14.48
C LEU A 170 10.58 8.75 14.50
N ASP A 171 9.54 8.07 14.07
CA ASP A 171 9.55 6.60 13.86
C ASP A 171 10.03 6.27 12.43
N VAL A 172 11.30 6.58 12.18
CA VAL A 172 11.98 6.31 10.91
C VAL A 172 13.14 5.39 11.16
N LYS A 173 13.06 4.18 10.64
CA LYS A 173 14.18 3.23 10.64
C LYS A 173 15.15 3.63 9.52
N THR A 174 16.15 4.42 9.84
CA THR A 174 17.22 4.72 8.89
C THR A 174 18.10 3.49 8.71
N GLY A 175 18.18 2.99 7.47
CA GLY A 175 19.18 1.99 7.09
C GLY A 175 20.62 2.56 6.97
N ASP A 176 20.76 3.88 6.97
CA ASP A 176 22.05 4.56 6.86
C ASP A 176 22.64 4.83 8.24
N ILE A 177 23.64 4.05 8.58
CA ILE A 177 24.46 4.26 9.78
C ILE A 177 25.14 5.63 9.65
N GLY A 178 24.85 6.55 10.58
CA GLY A 178 25.53 7.83 10.69
C GLY A 178 24.86 9.03 10.03
N ARG A 179 23.58 8.93 9.65
CA ARG A 179 22.76 10.09 9.21
C ARG A 179 21.46 10.14 9.96
N TYR A 180 21.16 11.27 10.57
CA TYR A 180 19.95 11.51 11.33
C TYR A 180 19.22 12.76 10.83
N THR A 181 17.93 12.82 11.09
CA THR A 181 17.10 14.00 10.84
C THR A 181 16.56 14.50 12.18
N ALA A 182 16.70 15.79 12.39
CA ALA A 182 16.15 16.53 13.50
C ALA A 182 15.15 17.57 12.96
N ILE A 183 13.90 17.50 13.41
CA ILE A 183 12.90 18.51 13.04
C ILE A 183 12.96 19.62 14.07
N ILE A 184 13.12 20.84 13.58
CA ILE A 184 13.17 22.08 14.36
C ILE A 184 11.93 22.92 14.12
N SER A 185 11.66 23.90 14.97
CA SER A 185 10.54 24.79 14.84
C SER A 185 10.72 25.82 13.74
N LYS A 186 9.60 26.33 13.21
CA LYS A 186 9.58 27.45 12.27
C LYS A 186 10.13 28.73 12.93
N GLU A 187 9.93 28.87 14.24
CA GLU A 187 10.43 29.98 15.02
C GLU A 187 11.97 30.02 15.06
N LEU A 188 12.64 28.88 15.26
CA LEU A 188 14.10 28.78 15.19
C LEU A 188 14.61 29.15 13.76
N VAL A 189 13.92 28.71 12.73
CA VAL A 189 14.29 29.08 11.34
C VAL A 189 14.19 30.58 11.14
N ARG A 190 13.09 31.22 11.60
CA ARG A 190 12.92 32.66 11.49
C ARG A 190 13.99 33.44 12.25
N GLN A 191 14.34 32.99 13.44
CA GLN A 191 15.36 33.65 14.26
C GLN A 191 16.74 33.61 13.59
N GLN A 192 17.08 32.50 12.96
CA GLN A 192 18.42 32.30 12.35
C GLN A 192 18.53 32.89 10.94
N TYR A 193 17.47 32.80 10.14
CA TYR A 193 17.51 33.09 8.69
C TYR A 193 16.58 34.24 8.28
N GLY A 194 15.73 34.73 9.19
CA GLY A 194 14.76 35.79 8.87
C GLY A 194 13.45 35.26 8.28
N ASP A 195 12.56 36.17 7.90
CA ASP A 195 11.20 35.87 7.45
C ASP A 195 11.03 35.73 5.93
N GLU A 196 12.05 36.05 5.14
CA GLU A 196 11.89 36.20 3.69
C GLU A 196 12.43 34.99 2.89
N GLY A 197 11.52 34.36 2.13
CA GLY A 197 11.87 33.56 0.94
C GLY A 197 12.65 32.29 1.17
N MET A 198 12.51 31.64 2.34
CA MET A 198 13.31 30.49 2.70
C MET A 198 12.57 29.15 2.58
N ILE A 199 11.26 29.16 2.83
CA ILE A 199 10.48 27.91 2.93
C ILE A 199 10.03 27.45 1.55
N ASP A 200 10.21 26.18 1.30
CA ASP A 200 9.67 25.47 0.14
C ASP A 200 8.26 24.95 0.47
N TYR A 201 7.33 25.22 -0.43
CA TYR A 201 5.94 24.77 -0.29
C TYR A 201 5.64 23.67 -1.29
N TYR A 202 5.38 22.48 -0.77
CA TYR A 202 5.03 21.29 -1.53
C TYR A 202 3.51 21.13 -1.59
N ILE A 203 2.96 21.06 -2.79
CA ILE A 203 1.52 21.08 -3.03
C ILE A 203 1.02 19.75 -3.52
N GLY A 204 0.08 19.18 -2.78
CA GLY A 204 -0.72 18.05 -3.21
C GLY A 204 -2.05 18.53 -3.78
N LEU A 205 -2.34 18.21 -5.04
CA LEU A 205 -3.57 18.61 -5.72
C LEU A 205 -4.69 17.60 -5.53
N LYS A 206 -5.93 18.09 -5.41
CA LYS A 206 -7.13 17.25 -5.43
C LYS A 206 -7.29 16.62 -6.82
N GLY A 207 -7.52 15.32 -6.86
CA GLY A 207 -7.74 14.63 -8.14
C GLY A 207 -6.49 14.51 -9.02
N ALA A 208 -5.28 14.71 -8.49
CA ALA A 208 -4.01 14.65 -9.22
C ALA A 208 -3.81 13.33 -10.00
N GLN A 209 -4.42 12.23 -9.55
CA GLN A 209 -4.41 10.95 -10.24
C GLN A 209 -5.04 10.99 -11.64
N ASN A 210 -5.95 11.95 -11.90
CA ASN A 210 -6.62 12.12 -13.19
C ASN A 210 -6.09 13.31 -13.99
N MET A 211 -5.13 14.06 -13.45
CA MET A 211 -4.57 15.28 -14.03
C MET A 211 -3.32 14.95 -14.86
N SER A 212 -3.18 15.54 -16.03
CA SER A 212 -1.94 15.47 -16.82
C SER A 212 -0.86 16.42 -16.26
N GLU A 213 0.40 16.21 -16.66
CA GLU A 213 1.49 17.14 -16.32
C GLU A 213 1.24 18.54 -16.86
N GLU A 214 0.68 18.65 -18.06
CA GLU A 214 0.34 19.92 -18.69
C GLU A 214 -0.72 20.69 -17.89
N GLU A 215 -1.78 20.02 -17.45
CA GLU A 215 -2.83 20.62 -16.60
C GLU A 215 -2.27 21.10 -15.27
N ALA A 216 -1.40 20.31 -14.63
CA ALA A 216 -0.73 20.70 -13.40
C ALA A 216 0.21 21.88 -13.59
N THR A 217 0.94 21.93 -14.71
CA THR A 217 1.82 23.03 -15.08
C THR A 217 1.04 24.31 -15.32
N ASN A 218 -0.06 24.24 -16.06
CA ASN A 218 -0.95 25.39 -16.30
C ASN A 218 -1.56 25.92 -15.00
N TYR A 219 -1.99 25.03 -14.10
CA TYR A 219 -2.49 25.42 -12.78
C TYR A 219 -1.39 26.10 -11.96
N ALA A 220 -0.20 25.48 -11.87
CA ALA A 220 0.94 26.01 -11.12
C ALA A 220 1.33 27.42 -11.55
N ASN A 221 1.46 27.63 -12.87
CA ASN A 221 1.83 28.93 -13.44
C ASN A 221 0.73 29.97 -13.24
N THR A 222 -0.54 29.61 -13.40
CA THR A 222 -1.66 30.52 -13.16
C THR A 222 -1.70 30.98 -11.71
N LEU A 223 -1.53 30.06 -10.78
CA LEU A 223 -1.51 30.37 -9.35
C LEU A 223 -0.27 31.21 -8.99
N ALA A 224 0.89 30.91 -9.56
CA ALA A 224 2.10 31.70 -9.36
C ALA A 224 1.92 33.16 -9.81
N GLN A 225 1.31 33.39 -10.98
CA GLN A 225 0.99 34.75 -11.44
C GLN A 225 0.02 35.48 -10.50
N GLN A 226 -1.02 34.82 -10.01
CA GLN A 226 -1.98 35.39 -9.04
C GLN A 226 -1.29 35.80 -7.73
N LEU A 227 -0.37 34.96 -7.26
CA LEU A 227 0.36 35.18 -6.00
C LEU A 227 1.65 35.97 -6.18
N LYS A 228 1.97 36.42 -7.40
CA LYS A 228 3.22 37.14 -7.76
C LYS A 228 4.47 36.35 -7.35
N ILE A 229 4.44 35.04 -7.55
CA ILE A 229 5.58 34.14 -7.41
C ILE A 229 6.34 34.18 -8.74
N SER A 230 7.68 34.25 -8.68
CA SER A 230 8.52 34.19 -9.90
C SER A 230 8.40 32.81 -10.57
N ASP A 231 8.39 32.79 -11.90
CA ASP A 231 8.35 31.55 -12.68
C ASP A 231 9.55 30.63 -12.35
N ASP A 232 10.71 31.20 -12.02
CA ASP A 232 11.90 30.43 -11.61
C ASP A 232 11.70 29.66 -10.28
N ASN A 233 10.72 30.05 -9.50
CA ASN A 233 10.40 29.43 -8.21
C ASN A 233 9.28 28.37 -8.33
N VAL A 234 8.77 28.12 -9.54
CA VAL A 234 7.72 27.11 -9.80
C VAL A 234 8.34 25.84 -10.33
N ILE A 235 8.15 24.75 -9.61
CA ILE A 235 8.66 23.44 -10.00
C ILE A 235 7.51 22.46 -10.05
N VAL A 236 7.18 21.97 -11.25
CA VAL A 236 6.24 20.85 -11.43
C VAL A 236 7.04 19.55 -11.41
N ARG A 237 6.60 18.61 -10.61
CA ARG A 237 7.33 17.37 -10.36
C ARG A 237 7.02 16.32 -11.43
N SER A 238 7.68 16.42 -12.58
CA SER A 238 7.53 15.48 -13.71
C SER A 238 7.68 14.01 -13.30
N THR A 239 8.49 13.72 -12.29
CA THR A 239 8.62 12.35 -11.73
C THR A 239 7.31 11.77 -11.22
N TYR A 240 6.41 12.59 -10.67
CA TYR A 240 5.09 12.11 -10.28
C TYR A 240 4.28 11.65 -11.49
N PHE A 241 4.24 12.45 -12.54
CA PHE A 241 3.46 12.18 -13.75
C PHE A 241 4.04 11.03 -14.55
N ASN A 242 5.37 10.94 -14.70
CA ASN A 242 6.05 9.83 -15.35
C ASN A 242 5.78 8.50 -14.65
N LEU A 243 5.92 8.44 -13.31
CA LEU A 243 5.61 7.23 -12.54
C LEU A 243 4.13 6.85 -12.60
N LYS A 244 3.25 7.83 -12.72
CA LYS A 244 1.82 7.60 -12.90
C LYS A 244 1.54 6.95 -14.26
N ASP A 245 2.15 7.45 -15.34
CA ASP A 245 1.91 6.98 -16.70
C ASP A 245 2.56 5.60 -16.97
N GLU A 246 3.73 5.33 -16.40
CA GLU A 246 4.40 4.03 -16.53
C GLU A 246 3.68 2.88 -15.81
N ASN A 247 3.01 3.16 -14.68
CA ASN A 247 2.48 2.10 -13.81
C ASN A 247 1.03 1.68 -14.07
N HIS A 248 0.26 2.33 -14.93
CA HIS A 248 -1.20 2.09 -14.97
C HIS A 248 -1.68 1.13 -16.06
N GLY A 249 -0.97 0.96 -17.16
CA GLY A 249 -1.42 0.10 -18.26
C GLY A 249 -0.74 -1.28 -18.30
N SER A 250 0.59 -1.31 -18.21
CA SER A 250 1.38 -2.52 -18.38
C SER A 250 1.31 -3.45 -17.16
N ASP A 251 1.36 -2.90 -15.95
CA ASP A 251 1.36 -3.70 -14.73
C ASP A 251 0.00 -4.35 -14.48
N MET A 252 -1.08 -3.62 -14.70
CA MET A 252 -2.44 -4.17 -14.57
C MET A 252 -2.70 -5.29 -15.58
N LEU A 253 -2.24 -5.11 -16.83
CA LEU A 253 -2.32 -6.13 -17.87
C LEU A 253 -1.48 -7.36 -17.50
N PHE A 254 -0.29 -7.15 -16.95
CA PHE A 254 0.61 -8.22 -16.51
C PHE A 254 -0.01 -9.06 -15.37
N TYR A 255 -0.55 -8.42 -14.33
CA TYR A 255 -1.25 -9.13 -13.25
C TYR A 255 -2.51 -9.85 -13.74
N PHE A 256 -3.25 -9.25 -14.66
CA PHE A 256 -4.39 -9.90 -15.30
C PHE A 256 -3.98 -11.15 -16.08
N LEU A 257 -2.89 -11.07 -16.87
CA LEU A 257 -2.36 -12.22 -17.62
C LEU A 257 -1.89 -13.35 -16.70
N ILE A 258 -1.15 -13.04 -15.62
CA ILE A 258 -0.73 -14.02 -14.63
C ILE A 258 -1.96 -14.69 -13.99
N GLY A 259 -2.94 -13.89 -13.55
CA GLY A 259 -4.18 -14.40 -12.98
C GLY A 259 -4.94 -15.30 -13.94
N PHE A 260 -5.04 -14.92 -15.21
CA PHE A 260 -5.70 -15.68 -16.27
C PHE A 260 -4.99 -17.01 -16.58
N VAL A 261 -3.67 -16.99 -16.72
CA VAL A 261 -2.87 -18.22 -16.92
C VAL A 261 -3.00 -19.17 -15.73
N THR A 262 -2.94 -18.62 -14.51
CA THR A 262 -3.12 -19.40 -13.28
C THR A 262 -4.52 -19.99 -13.19
N PHE A 263 -5.56 -19.24 -13.56
CA PHE A 263 -6.94 -19.71 -13.61
C PHE A 263 -7.11 -20.88 -14.58
N ILE A 264 -6.59 -20.76 -15.80
CA ILE A 264 -6.62 -21.84 -16.80
C ILE A 264 -5.84 -23.07 -16.30
N GLY A 265 -4.61 -22.87 -15.81
CA GLY A 265 -3.78 -23.96 -15.29
C GLY A 265 -4.46 -24.71 -14.15
N SER A 266 -5.02 -23.99 -13.21
CA SER A 266 -5.79 -24.57 -12.09
C SER A 266 -7.01 -25.34 -12.60
N GLY A 267 -7.73 -24.80 -13.58
CA GLY A 267 -8.88 -25.45 -14.21
C GLY A 267 -8.50 -26.79 -14.87
N ILE A 268 -7.37 -26.83 -15.60
CA ILE A 268 -6.87 -28.04 -16.24
C ILE A 268 -6.50 -29.10 -15.20
N VAL A 269 -5.83 -28.72 -14.12
CA VAL A 269 -5.45 -29.65 -13.04
C VAL A 269 -6.70 -30.22 -12.37
N ILE A 270 -7.65 -29.39 -11.98
CA ILE A 270 -8.92 -29.81 -11.37
C ILE A 270 -9.68 -30.75 -12.34
N TYR A 271 -9.80 -30.37 -13.61
CA TYR A 271 -10.42 -31.20 -14.63
C TYR A 271 -9.75 -32.59 -14.76
N SER A 272 -8.42 -32.62 -14.83
CA SER A 272 -7.65 -33.85 -14.96
C SER A 272 -7.86 -34.81 -13.78
N ILE A 273 -7.88 -34.29 -12.56
CA ILE A 273 -8.13 -35.06 -11.34
C ILE A 273 -9.55 -35.62 -11.33
N PHE A 274 -10.55 -34.79 -11.68
CA PHE A 274 -11.93 -35.26 -11.79
C PHE A 274 -12.10 -36.30 -12.90
N TYR A 275 -11.45 -36.12 -14.05
CA TYR A 275 -11.47 -37.06 -15.14
C TYR A 275 -10.92 -38.42 -14.69
N ILE A 276 -9.75 -38.46 -14.07
CA ILE A 276 -9.13 -39.70 -13.54
C ILE A 276 -10.06 -40.31 -12.45
N SER A 277 -10.65 -39.49 -11.59
CA SER A 277 -11.58 -39.96 -10.57
C SER A 277 -12.82 -40.63 -11.14
N VAL A 278 -13.44 -40.04 -12.17
CA VAL A 278 -14.60 -40.64 -12.84
C VAL A 278 -14.18 -41.88 -13.63
N ALA A 279 -13.06 -41.85 -14.33
CA ALA A 279 -12.51 -42.99 -15.11
C ALA A 279 -12.25 -44.21 -14.21
N SER A 280 -11.64 -44.03 -13.05
CA SER A 280 -11.41 -45.09 -12.05
C SER A 280 -12.70 -45.70 -11.48
N SER A 281 -13.80 -44.95 -11.54
CA SER A 281 -15.11 -45.36 -11.01
C SER A 281 -16.04 -45.99 -12.08
N ILE A 282 -15.58 -46.10 -13.34
CA ILE A 282 -16.40 -46.63 -14.46
C ILE A 282 -16.94 -48.02 -14.13
N ARG A 283 -16.09 -48.92 -13.56
CA ARG A 283 -16.51 -50.27 -13.18
C ARG A 283 -17.66 -50.23 -12.17
N ASN A 284 -17.60 -49.37 -11.16
CA ASN A 284 -18.63 -49.23 -10.16
C ASN A 284 -19.91 -48.67 -10.76
N TYR A 285 -19.83 -47.70 -11.67
CA TYR A 285 -20.98 -47.16 -12.39
C TYR A 285 -21.60 -48.18 -13.33
N GLY A 286 -20.79 -49.06 -13.96
CA GLY A 286 -21.26 -50.21 -14.74
C GLY A 286 -22.11 -51.15 -13.88
N GLN A 287 -21.62 -51.53 -12.70
CA GLN A 287 -22.37 -52.39 -11.76
C GLN A 287 -23.69 -51.70 -11.30
N LEU A 288 -23.72 -50.39 -11.06
CA LEU A 288 -24.95 -49.67 -10.76
C LEU A 288 -25.95 -49.72 -11.90
N ARG A 289 -25.49 -49.71 -13.16
CA ARG A 289 -26.36 -49.87 -14.33
C ARG A 289 -27.00 -51.25 -14.46
N THR A 290 -26.29 -52.30 -14.08
CA THR A 290 -26.85 -53.67 -14.13
C THR A 290 -27.99 -53.87 -13.16
N ILE A 291 -28.02 -53.13 -12.06
CA ILE A 291 -29.11 -53.14 -11.07
C ILE A 291 -30.18 -52.07 -11.35
N GLY A 292 -30.19 -51.44 -12.57
CA GLY A 292 -31.28 -50.57 -13.03
C GLY A 292 -31.07 -49.06 -12.84
N THR A 293 -29.87 -48.59 -12.44
CA THR A 293 -29.59 -47.17 -12.30
C THR A 293 -29.52 -46.49 -13.69
N THR A 294 -30.23 -45.37 -13.87
CA THR A 294 -30.24 -44.64 -15.14
C THR A 294 -29.00 -43.72 -15.31
N LYS A 295 -28.63 -43.44 -16.59
CA LYS A 295 -27.52 -42.54 -16.90
C LYS A 295 -27.70 -41.15 -16.23
N ARG A 296 -28.94 -40.67 -16.11
CA ARG A 296 -29.26 -39.35 -15.45
C ARG A 296 -28.97 -39.39 -13.96
N GLN A 297 -29.25 -40.49 -13.28
CA GLN A 297 -28.98 -40.70 -11.87
C GLN A 297 -27.46 -40.74 -11.58
N ILE A 298 -26.70 -41.49 -12.41
CA ILE A 298 -25.21 -41.51 -12.29
C ILE A 298 -24.63 -40.12 -12.48
N LYS A 299 -25.10 -39.37 -13.51
CA LYS A 299 -24.66 -38.00 -13.71
C LYS A 299 -24.94 -37.09 -12.49
N LYS A 300 -26.16 -37.17 -11.91
CA LYS A 300 -26.52 -36.45 -10.65
C LYS A 300 -25.58 -36.81 -9.50
N MET A 301 -25.19 -38.09 -9.40
CA MET A 301 -24.27 -38.59 -8.35
C MET A 301 -22.88 -37.96 -8.47
N VAL A 302 -22.30 -37.99 -9.69
CA VAL A 302 -20.98 -37.40 -9.96
C VAL A 302 -20.98 -35.89 -9.70
N TYR A 303 -21.99 -35.16 -10.18
CA TYR A 303 -22.11 -33.71 -9.92
C TYR A 303 -22.24 -33.40 -8.42
N ARG A 304 -22.95 -34.22 -7.66
CA ARG A 304 -23.10 -34.03 -6.23
C ARG A 304 -21.78 -34.28 -5.49
N GLU A 305 -21.05 -35.34 -5.85
CA GLU A 305 -19.73 -35.60 -5.29
C GLU A 305 -18.77 -34.42 -5.55
N GLY A 306 -18.72 -33.93 -6.79
CA GLY A 306 -17.93 -32.76 -7.14
C GLY A 306 -18.27 -31.50 -6.35
N LYS A 307 -19.58 -31.18 -6.21
CA LYS A 307 -20.04 -30.03 -5.41
C LYS A 307 -19.68 -30.16 -3.93
N LEU A 308 -19.79 -31.34 -3.35
CA LEU A 308 -19.43 -31.56 -1.95
C LEU A 308 -17.93 -31.42 -1.71
N LEU A 309 -17.09 -31.94 -2.61
CA LEU A 309 -15.64 -31.82 -2.52
C LEU A 309 -15.18 -30.37 -2.71
N ALA A 310 -15.81 -29.63 -3.64
CA ALA A 310 -15.52 -28.22 -3.86
C ALA A 310 -15.99 -27.31 -2.69
N ALA A 311 -17.05 -27.72 -1.97
CA ALA A 311 -17.53 -26.97 -0.81
C ALA A 311 -16.70 -27.20 0.47
N ILE A 312 -15.92 -28.30 0.51
CA ILE A 312 -15.02 -28.63 1.61
C ILE A 312 -13.65 -27.99 1.40
N ALA A 313 -13.24 -27.82 0.14
CA ALA A 313 -11.98 -27.21 -0.25
C ALA A 313 -11.95 -25.71 -0.02
#